data_8104e2ec2ebada3ef4842006ba5c1e15
#
_entry.id   8104e2ec2ebada3ef4842006ba5c1e15
#
_cell.length_a   1.000
_cell.length_b   1.000
_cell.length_c   1.000
_cell.angle_alpha   90.00
_cell.angle_beta   90.00
_cell.angle_gamma   90.00
#
_symmetry.space_group_name_H-M   'P 1'
#
loop_
_entity.id
_entity.type
_entity.pdbx_description
1 polymer ?
#
loop_
_entity_poly.entity_id
_entity_poly.type
_entity_poly.pdbx_seq_one_letter_code
_entity_poly.pdbx_strand_id
1 'polypeptide(L)'
;MGDYTQFLSQKGNSISPEDENYIQELLEIASSFRTFDAALDEFIVQKGYTGNLADTDAKVRFIKCKFDEAGIPIEARILKGWFQKHTQAEKRDYAIQFCFAFHMPLEETQDFFRRVYLQRNLDCHTIREAIYYYCIRHRLSYSEAQALIEKAPKESGKGPVDLHSDVLFTGTIVKELDRFQSPEELLAFLTANSSQFGYNNATAKKYICELWRRIAGENGLAVQELKHRYPKETFAEKSRSAWDIYRQIFGLLDFDESNGEKLYPISGDR
;
A
#
# COMPACT_ATOMS: atom_id res chain seq x y z
N MET A 1 -12.16 13.12 -8.44
CA MET A 1 -12.36 13.21 -6.97
C MET A 1 -13.86 13.23 -6.76
N GLY A 2 -14.40 12.37 -5.89
CA GLY A 2 -15.84 12.40 -5.62
C GLY A 2 -16.21 13.64 -4.78
N ASP A 3 -17.44 14.12 -4.89
CA ASP A 3 -17.94 15.32 -4.19
C ASP A 3 -17.70 15.28 -2.68
N TYR A 4 -17.79 14.08 -2.09
CA TYR A 4 -17.54 13.86 -0.66
C TYR A 4 -16.07 14.12 -0.27
N THR A 5 -15.10 13.66 -1.07
CA THR A 5 -13.67 13.92 -0.82
C THR A 5 -13.33 15.40 -0.97
N GLN A 6 -13.98 16.09 -1.92
CA GLN A 6 -13.81 17.53 -2.07
C GLN A 6 -14.38 18.29 -0.88
N PHE A 7 -15.57 17.90 -0.41
CA PHE A 7 -16.21 18.46 0.78
C PHE A 7 -15.31 18.31 2.02
N LEU A 8 -14.78 17.10 2.27
CA LEU A 8 -13.89 16.86 3.41
C LEU A 8 -12.57 17.63 3.30
N SER A 9 -11.99 17.72 2.08
CA SER A 9 -10.78 18.49 1.83
C SER A 9 -11.00 19.99 2.07
N GLN A 10 -12.12 20.54 1.61
CA GLN A 10 -12.48 21.93 1.85
C GLN A 10 -12.68 22.20 3.33
N LYS A 11 -13.41 21.32 4.03
CA LYS A 11 -13.65 21.44 5.46
C LYS A 11 -12.35 21.34 6.27
N GLY A 12 -11.44 20.40 5.92
CA GLY A 12 -10.14 20.28 6.56
C GLY A 12 -9.23 21.49 6.34
N ASN A 13 -9.28 22.09 5.15
CA ASN A 13 -8.48 23.28 4.84
C ASN A 13 -9.02 24.57 5.49
N SER A 14 -10.27 24.56 5.98
CA SER A 14 -10.87 25.72 6.68
C SER A 14 -10.57 25.76 8.17
N ILE A 15 -9.98 24.71 8.73
CA ILE A 15 -9.65 24.63 10.14
C ILE A 15 -8.25 25.18 10.38
N SER A 16 -8.11 26.13 11.32
CA SER A 16 -6.82 26.68 11.71
C SER A 16 -6.22 25.89 12.88
N PRO A 17 -4.94 25.47 12.81
CA PRO A 17 -4.24 24.84 13.94
C PRO A 17 -4.16 25.72 15.20
N GLU A 18 -4.39 27.04 15.05
CA GLU A 18 -4.35 28.02 16.14
C GLU A 18 -5.71 28.15 16.85
N ASP A 19 -6.76 27.50 16.35
CA ASP A 19 -8.09 27.55 16.93
C ASP A 19 -8.16 26.69 18.19
N GLU A 20 -8.76 27.21 19.28
CA GLU A 20 -8.94 26.45 20.52
C GLU A 20 -9.74 25.16 20.33
N ASN A 21 -10.62 25.13 19.33
CA ASN A 21 -11.44 23.97 18.99
C ASN A 21 -10.84 23.05 17.91
N TYR A 22 -9.60 23.32 17.47
CA TYR A 22 -8.96 22.59 16.36
C TYR A 22 -9.07 21.06 16.49
N ILE A 23 -8.75 20.51 17.64
CA ILE A 23 -8.82 19.06 17.90
C ILE A 23 -10.25 18.55 17.81
N GLN A 24 -11.21 19.29 18.37
CA GLN A 24 -12.62 18.93 18.33
C GLN A 24 -13.15 18.89 16.89
N GLU A 25 -12.83 19.90 16.09
CA GLU A 25 -13.22 19.99 14.70
C GLU A 25 -12.56 18.91 13.84
N LEU A 26 -11.29 18.56 14.10
CA LEU A 26 -10.63 17.42 13.47
C LEU A 26 -11.29 16.10 13.80
N LEU A 27 -11.70 15.89 15.07
CA LEU A 27 -12.41 14.67 15.49
C LEU A 27 -13.80 14.59 14.83
N GLU A 28 -14.51 15.71 14.66
CA GLU A 28 -15.78 15.75 13.94
C GLU A 28 -15.61 15.40 12.46
N ILE A 29 -14.56 15.94 11.80
CA ILE A 29 -14.23 15.56 10.43
C ILE A 29 -13.86 14.08 10.37
N ALA A 30 -13.00 13.60 11.27
CA ALA A 30 -12.60 12.19 11.33
C ALA A 30 -13.81 11.26 11.52
N SER A 31 -14.78 11.63 12.37
CA SER A 31 -16.01 10.86 12.59
C SER A 31 -16.95 10.84 11.37
N SER A 32 -16.82 11.81 10.47
CA SER A 32 -17.58 11.89 9.22
C SER A 32 -16.99 11.05 8.09
N PHE A 33 -15.78 10.49 8.26
CA PHE A 33 -15.22 9.59 7.26
C PHE A 33 -16.05 8.31 7.14
N ARG A 34 -16.35 7.99 5.90
CA ARG A 34 -17.06 6.78 5.55
C ARG A 34 -16.26 5.54 5.96
N THR A 35 -16.83 4.67 6.76
CA THR A 35 -16.22 3.40 7.15
C THR A 35 -16.23 2.39 6.01
N PHE A 36 -15.36 1.38 6.09
CA PHE A 36 -15.25 0.35 5.06
C PHE A 36 -16.56 -0.41 4.87
N ASP A 37 -17.24 -0.79 5.96
CA ASP A 37 -18.51 -1.51 5.92
C ASP A 37 -19.62 -0.67 5.27
N ALA A 38 -19.71 0.63 5.57
CA ALA A 38 -20.67 1.53 4.92
C ALA A 38 -20.38 1.65 3.41
N ALA A 39 -19.11 1.75 3.03
CA ALA A 39 -18.69 1.77 1.63
C ALA A 39 -19.02 0.46 0.91
N LEU A 40 -18.84 -0.68 1.60
CA LEU A 40 -19.14 -1.99 1.07
C LEU A 40 -20.66 -2.20 0.93
N ASP A 41 -21.47 -1.71 1.88
CA ASP A 41 -22.93 -1.75 1.82
C ASP A 41 -23.47 -1.03 0.57
N GLU A 42 -22.98 0.18 0.30
CA GLU A 42 -23.36 0.90 -0.91
C GLU A 42 -22.92 0.16 -2.18
N PHE A 43 -21.72 -0.41 -2.15
CA PHE A 43 -21.20 -1.16 -3.30
C PHE A 43 -22.05 -2.40 -3.60
N ILE A 44 -22.40 -3.21 -2.61
CA ILE A 44 -23.23 -4.42 -2.85
C ILE A 44 -24.63 -4.06 -3.35
N VAL A 45 -25.21 -2.94 -2.90
CA VAL A 45 -26.48 -2.44 -3.43
C VAL A 45 -26.35 -2.09 -4.92
N GLN A 46 -25.28 -1.39 -5.31
CA GLN A 46 -24.99 -1.12 -6.73
C GLN A 46 -24.81 -2.41 -7.55
N LYS A 47 -24.36 -3.49 -6.91
CA LYS A 47 -24.19 -4.83 -7.50
C LYS A 47 -25.45 -5.71 -7.43
N GLY A 48 -26.58 -5.13 -7.04
CA GLY A 48 -27.88 -5.80 -7.09
C GLY A 48 -28.32 -6.47 -5.79
N TYR A 49 -27.69 -6.14 -4.67
CA TYR A 49 -28.22 -6.57 -3.37
C TYR A 49 -29.49 -5.77 -3.03
N THR A 50 -30.60 -6.48 -2.80
CA THR A 50 -31.92 -5.89 -2.50
C THR A 50 -32.40 -6.23 -1.09
N GLY A 51 -31.59 -6.92 -0.29
CA GLY A 51 -31.95 -7.33 1.07
C GLY A 51 -31.82 -6.19 2.09
N ASN A 52 -32.11 -6.51 3.34
CA ASN A 52 -31.94 -5.58 4.46
C ASN A 52 -30.45 -5.37 4.78
N LEU A 53 -29.98 -4.14 4.71
CA LEU A 53 -28.58 -3.78 5.03
C LEU A 53 -28.22 -3.97 6.52
N ALA A 54 -29.21 -4.03 7.42
CA ALA A 54 -28.96 -4.38 8.81
C ALA A 54 -28.72 -5.88 9.03
N ASP A 55 -29.11 -6.74 8.07
CA ASP A 55 -28.88 -8.18 8.14
C ASP A 55 -27.49 -8.55 7.57
N THR A 56 -26.52 -8.61 8.45
CA THR A 56 -25.15 -9.00 8.09
C THR A 56 -25.08 -10.39 7.47
N ASP A 57 -25.87 -11.34 7.95
CA ASP A 57 -25.83 -12.70 7.42
C ASP A 57 -26.41 -12.78 5.99
N ALA A 58 -27.42 -11.96 5.68
CA ALA A 58 -27.94 -11.85 4.31
C ALA A 58 -26.90 -11.22 3.36
N LYS A 59 -26.20 -10.17 3.77
CA LYS A 59 -25.11 -9.56 3.00
C LYS A 59 -23.98 -10.55 2.75
N VAL A 60 -23.59 -11.29 3.78
CA VAL A 60 -22.55 -12.32 3.67
C VAL A 60 -22.96 -13.43 2.69
N ARG A 61 -24.22 -13.91 2.76
CA ARG A 61 -24.75 -14.90 1.80
C ARG A 61 -24.69 -14.40 0.36
N PHE A 62 -25.08 -13.13 0.14
CA PHE A 62 -25.04 -12.52 -1.19
C PHE A 62 -23.61 -12.50 -1.76
N ILE A 63 -22.64 -11.99 -0.99
CA ILE A 63 -21.25 -11.96 -1.42
C ILE A 63 -20.70 -13.37 -1.61
N LYS A 64 -20.98 -14.28 -0.68
CA LYS A 64 -20.54 -15.68 -0.75
C LYS A 64 -21.03 -16.35 -2.03
N CYS A 65 -22.28 -16.11 -2.43
CA CYS A 65 -22.83 -16.61 -3.69
C CYS A 65 -21.99 -16.15 -4.90
N LYS A 66 -21.57 -14.88 -4.94
CA LYS A 66 -20.72 -14.34 -6.01
C LYS A 66 -19.34 -15.01 -6.06
N PHE A 67 -18.75 -15.28 -4.90
CA PHE A 67 -17.48 -16.00 -4.80
C PHE A 67 -17.64 -17.46 -5.28
N ASP A 68 -18.72 -18.12 -4.88
CA ASP A 68 -19.01 -19.51 -5.30
C ASP A 68 -19.29 -19.60 -6.81
N GLU A 69 -20.04 -18.63 -7.38
CA GLU A 69 -20.27 -18.50 -8.83
C GLU A 69 -18.97 -18.34 -9.61
N ALA A 70 -18.00 -17.60 -9.05
CA ALA A 70 -16.68 -17.41 -9.64
C ALA A 70 -15.68 -18.54 -9.35
N GLY A 71 -16.07 -19.56 -8.57
CA GLY A 71 -15.18 -20.65 -8.16
C GLY A 71 -14.06 -20.22 -7.20
N ILE A 72 -14.25 -19.15 -6.43
CA ILE A 72 -13.26 -18.59 -5.52
C ILE A 72 -13.60 -19.02 -4.09
N PRO A 73 -12.77 -19.85 -3.43
CA PRO A 73 -13.04 -20.29 -2.07
C PRO A 73 -12.86 -19.13 -1.07
N ILE A 74 -13.87 -18.88 -0.26
CA ILE A 74 -13.79 -17.92 0.85
C ILE A 74 -14.64 -18.41 2.02
N GLU A 75 -14.16 -18.25 3.23
CA GLU A 75 -14.91 -18.56 4.43
C GLU A 75 -15.91 -17.43 4.78
N ALA A 76 -17.15 -17.80 5.09
CA ALA A 76 -18.17 -16.82 5.51
C ALA A 76 -17.74 -15.98 6.74
N ARG A 77 -16.92 -16.54 7.62
CA ARG A 77 -16.34 -15.82 8.77
C ARG A 77 -15.49 -14.62 8.36
N ILE A 78 -14.72 -14.73 7.27
CA ILE A 78 -13.91 -13.62 6.75
C ILE A 78 -14.82 -12.50 6.26
N LEU A 79 -15.82 -12.84 5.46
CA LEU A 79 -16.81 -11.87 4.96
C LEU A 79 -17.59 -11.21 6.09
N LYS A 80 -17.98 -11.98 7.11
CA LYS A 80 -18.68 -11.46 8.29
C LYS A 80 -17.82 -10.44 9.06
N GLY A 81 -16.52 -10.69 9.15
CA GLY A 81 -15.56 -9.79 9.76
C GLY A 81 -15.49 -8.41 9.10
N TRP A 82 -15.72 -8.33 7.78
CA TRP A 82 -15.72 -7.06 7.05
C TRP A 82 -16.87 -6.12 7.46
N PHE A 83 -18.00 -6.67 7.91
CA PHE A 83 -19.15 -5.90 8.37
C PHE A 83 -19.18 -5.67 9.88
N GLN A 84 -18.54 -6.54 10.66
CA GLN A 84 -18.60 -6.49 12.12
C GLN A 84 -17.48 -5.69 12.78
N LYS A 85 -16.32 -5.66 12.16
CA LYS A 85 -15.12 -5.03 12.74
C LYS A 85 -14.86 -3.63 12.22
N HIS A 86 -15.67 -3.13 11.29
CA HIS A 86 -15.46 -1.86 10.56
C HIS A 86 -14.06 -1.75 9.95
N THR A 87 -13.35 -2.88 9.82
CA THR A 87 -11.98 -2.96 9.33
C THR A 87 -11.93 -3.52 7.93
N GLN A 88 -11.00 -3.02 7.16
CA GLN A 88 -10.71 -3.52 5.81
C GLN A 88 -10.35 -5.01 5.85
N ALA A 89 -10.49 -5.69 4.71
CA ALA A 89 -9.93 -7.01 4.52
C ALA A 89 -8.44 -7.00 4.90
N GLU A 90 -8.03 -7.81 5.87
CA GLU A 90 -6.66 -7.86 6.38
C GLU A 90 -5.64 -8.17 5.28
N LYS A 91 -6.05 -8.94 4.26
CA LYS A 91 -5.21 -9.33 3.14
C LYS A 91 -5.72 -8.71 1.85
N ARG A 92 -4.84 -7.99 1.18
CA ARG A 92 -5.09 -7.40 -0.15
C ARG A 92 -5.61 -8.41 -1.18
N ASP A 93 -5.15 -9.66 -1.10
CA ASP A 93 -5.62 -10.75 -1.96
C ASP A 93 -7.14 -10.95 -1.90
N TYR A 94 -7.76 -10.77 -0.73
CA TYR A 94 -9.23 -10.87 -0.62
C TYR A 94 -9.96 -9.75 -1.36
N ALA A 95 -9.40 -8.54 -1.37
CA ALA A 95 -9.97 -7.43 -2.14
C ALA A 95 -9.86 -7.70 -3.65
N ILE A 96 -8.75 -8.29 -4.09
CA ILE A 96 -8.56 -8.68 -5.50
C ILE A 96 -9.53 -9.82 -5.86
N GLN A 97 -9.65 -10.85 -5.02
CA GLN A 97 -10.62 -11.94 -5.21
C GLN A 97 -12.05 -11.41 -5.32
N PHE A 98 -12.39 -10.41 -4.51
CA PHE A 98 -13.68 -9.72 -4.58
C PHE A 98 -13.93 -9.09 -5.95
N CYS A 99 -12.91 -8.44 -6.53
CA CYS A 99 -13.01 -7.88 -7.88
C CYS A 99 -13.29 -8.97 -8.95
N PHE A 100 -12.65 -10.13 -8.84
CA PHE A 100 -12.92 -11.27 -9.71
C PHE A 100 -14.33 -11.84 -9.48
N ALA A 101 -14.74 -12.03 -8.22
CA ALA A 101 -16.05 -12.58 -7.87
C ALA A 101 -17.22 -11.73 -8.41
N PHE A 102 -17.03 -10.43 -8.48
CA PHE A 102 -18.01 -9.50 -9.03
C PHE A 102 -17.76 -9.15 -10.51
N HIS A 103 -16.83 -9.83 -11.19
CA HIS A 103 -16.48 -9.62 -12.61
C HIS A 103 -16.25 -8.13 -12.95
N MET A 104 -15.57 -7.41 -12.05
CA MET A 104 -15.35 -5.97 -12.23
C MET A 104 -14.44 -5.69 -13.42
N PRO A 105 -14.77 -4.71 -14.27
CA PRO A 105 -13.79 -4.15 -15.21
C PRO A 105 -12.67 -3.47 -14.49
N LEU A 106 -11.57 -3.21 -15.20
CA LEU A 106 -10.39 -2.57 -14.61
C LEU A 106 -10.71 -1.21 -13.96
N GLU A 107 -11.51 -0.36 -14.64
CA GLU A 107 -11.92 0.95 -14.09
C GLU A 107 -12.69 0.81 -12.79
N GLU A 108 -13.66 -0.10 -12.74
CA GLU A 108 -14.43 -0.37 -11.55
C GLU A 108 -13.57 -0.99 -10.43
N THR A 109 -12.64 -1.87 -10.78
CA THR A 109 -11.65 -2.41 -9.83
C THR A 109 -10.84 -1.29 -9.21
N GLN A 110 -10.34 -0.34 -10.01
CA GLN A 110 -9.61 0.81 -9.49
C GLN A 110 -10.47 1.71 -8.61
N ASP A 111 -11.74 1.92 -8.98
CA ASP A 111 -12.68 2.67 -8.15
C ASP A 111 -13.02 1.95 -6.85
N PHE A 112 -13.19 0.63 -6.88
CA PHE A 112 -13.36 -0.19 -5.68
C PHE A 112 -12.18 -0.03 -4.72
N PHE A 113 -10.95 -0.14 -5.20
CA PHE A 113 -9.76 0.05 -4.36
C PHE A 113 -9.69 1.45 -3.74
N ARG A 114 -10.03 2.50 -4.50
CA ARG A 114 -9.96 3.89 -4.01
C ARG A 114 -11.11 4.29 -3.10
N ARG A 115 -12.33 3.81 -3.38
CA ARG A 115 -13.55 4.33 -2.75
C ARG A 115 -14.18 3.38 -1.75
N VAL A 116 -13.95 2.08 -1.87
CA VAL A 116 -14.51 1.06 -0.99
C VAL A 116 -13.41 0.49 -0.09
N TYR A 117 -12.36 -0.06 -0.69
CA TYR A 117 -11.26 -0.67 0.05
C TYR A 117 -10.31 0.36 0.67
N LEU A 118 -10.36 1.61 0.21
CA LEU A 118 -9.62 2.77 0.74
C LEU A 118 -8.09 2.57 0.78
N GLN A 119 -7.56 1.86 -0.19
CA GLN A 119 -6.13 1.62 -0.35
C GLN A 119 -5.66 1.95 -1.78
N ARG A 120 -4.34 1.81 -1.99
CA ARG A 120 -3.74 2.00 -3.30
C ARG A 120 -4.35 1.08 -4.35
N ASN A 121 -4.44 1.55 -5.57
CA ASN A 121 -4.88 0.78 -6.74
C ASN A 121 -3.96 -0.44 -6.98
N LEU A 122 -4.32 -1.30 -7.93
CA LEU A 122 -3.41 -2.29 -8.48
C LEU A 122 -2.22 -1.56 -9.11
N ASP A 123 -1.05 -1.65 -8.49
CA ASP A 123 0.15 -0.93 -8.89
C ASP A 123 1.21 -1.81 -9.55
N CYS A 124 0.91 -3.10 -9.68
CA CYS A 124 1.76 -4.06 -10.36
C CYS A 124 3.20 -4.16 -9.83
N HIS A 125 3.44 -3.83 -8.56
CA HIS A 125 4.75 -3.97 -7.93
C HIS A 125 5.21 -5.41 -7.76
N THR A 126 4.25 -6.34 -7.70
CA THR A 126 4.53 -7.77 -7.63
C THR A 126 4.12 -8.43 -8.94
N ILE A 127 4.80 -9.53 -9.28
CA ILE A 127 4.43 -10.38 -10.43
C ILE A 127 2.96 -10.79 -10.32
N ARG A 128 2.51 -11.11 -9.11
CA ARG A 128 1.15 -11.51 -8.83
C ARG A 128 0.13 -10.41 -9.14
N GLU A 129 0.39 -9.16 -8.71
CA GLU A 129 -0.48 -8.03 -9.04
C GLU A 129 -0.47 -7.69 -10.54
N ALA A 130 0.67 -7.81 -11.21
CA ALA A 130 0.75 -7.63 -12.65
C ALA A 130 -0.12 -8.64 -13.41
N ILE A 131 -0.12 -9.92 -12.99
CA ILE A 131 -0.98 -10.95 -13.55
C ILE A 131 -2.46 -10.65 -13.27
N TYR A 132 -2.82 -10.27 -12.05
CA TYR A 132 -4.20 -9.92 -11.73
C TYR A 132 -4.68 -8.71 -12.54
N TYR A 133 -3.84 -7.68 -12.68
CA TYR A 133 -4.13 -6.52 -13.51
C TYR A 133 -4.43 -6.94 -14.95
N TYR A 134 -3.55 -7.73 -15.55
CA TYR A 134 -3.73 -8.25 -16.91
C TYR A 134 -5.04 -9.06 -17.03
N CYS A 135 -5.28 -10.00 -16.11
CA CYS A 135 -6.47 -10.85 -16.14
C CYS A 135 -7.77 -10.04 -16.02
N ILE A 136 -7.84 -9.07 -15.09
CA ILE A 136 -9.00 -8.19 -14.93
C ILE A 136 -9.23 -7.36 -16.21
N ARG A 137 -8.17 -6.81 -16.79
CA ARG A 137 -8.25 -6.05 -18.03
C ARG A 137 -8.81 -6.87 -19.19
N HIS A 138 -8.35 -8.11 -19.32
CA HIS A 138 -8.77 -9.02 -20.40
C HIS A 138 -10.00 -9.86 -20.07
N ARG A 139 -10.66 -9.60 -18.92
CA ARG A 139 -11.85 -10.33 -18.46
C ARG A 139 -11.63 -11.81 -18.26
N LEU A 140 -10.42 -12.23 -17.93
CA LEU A 140 -10.10 -13.59 -17.58
C LEU A 140 -10.60 -13.91 -16.17
N SER A 141 -10.86 -15.19 -15.91
CA SER A 141 -11.33 -15.68 -14.62
C SER A 141 -10.21 -15.72 -13.57
N TYR A 142 -10.58 -15.84 -12.30
CA TYR A 142 -9.63 -16.04 -11.22
C TYR A 142 -8.81 -17.33 -11.38
N SER A 143 -9.43 -18.42 -11.88
CA SER A 143 -8.73 -19.68 -12.15
C SER A 143 -7.65 -19.55 -13.22
N GLU A 144 -7.92 -18.78 -14.28
CA GLU A 144 -6.93 -18.47 -15.31
C GLU A 144 -5.79 -17.62 -14.74
N ALA A 145 -6.11 -16.65 -13.88
CA ALA A 145 -5.09 -15.88 -13.19
C ALA A 145 -4.19 -16.76 -12.30
N GLN A 146 -4.76 -17.71 -11.57
CA GLN A 146 -3.99 -18.67 -10.77
C GLN A 146 -3.08 -19.56 -11.65
N ALA A 147 -3.59 -20.05 -12.79
CA ALA A 147 -2.81 -20.82 -13.73
C ALA A 147 -1.62 -20.03 -14.33
N LEU A 148 -1.79 -18.72 -14.54
CA LEU A 148 -0.70 -17.86 -14.97
C LEU A 148 0.31 -17.60 -13.85
N ILE A 149 -0.15 -17.44 -12.61
CA ILE A 149 0.72 -17.27 -11.42
C ILE A 149 1.61 -18.51 -11.23
N GLU A 150 1.07 -19.72 -11.45
CA GLU A 150 1.84 -20.97 -11.36
C GLU A 150 2.94 -21.06 -12.42
N LYS A 151 2.72 -20.50 -13.61
CA LYS A 151 3.67 -20.46 -14.72
C LYS A 151 4.68 -19.32 -14.62
N ALA A 152 4.37 -18.31 -13.81
CA ALA A 152 5.19 -17.12 -13.70
C ALA A 152 6.53 -17.39 -12.99
N PRO A 153 7.57 -16.61 -13.28
CA PRO A 153 8.84 -16.70 -12.57
C PRO A 153 8.63 -16.35 -11.08
N LYS A 154 9.43 -16.98 -10.21
CA LYS A 154 9.44 -16.60 -8.80
C LYS A 154 10.10 -15.23 -8.66
N GLU A 155 9.53 -14.37 -7.83
CA GLU A 155 10.13 -13.10 -7.49
C GLU A 155 11.50 -13.32 -6.85
N SER A 156 12.53 -12.72 -7.40
CA SER A 156 13.90 -12.86 -6.89
C SER A 156 14.19 -11.93 -5.71
N GLY A 157 13.19 -11.51 -4.97
CA GLY A 157 13.08 -10.48 -3.93
C GLY A 157 14.24 -10.19 -2.96
N LYS A 158 15.45 -10.70 -3.21
CA LYS A 158 16.62 -10.57 -2.32
C LYS A 158 17.92 -10.14 -3.02
N GLY A 159 17.85 -9.80 -4.31
CA GLY A 159 19.05 -9.26 -4.95
C GLY A 159 19.37 -7.84 -4.47
N PRO A 160 20.65 -7.45 -4.35
CA PRO A 160 20.99 -6.05 -4.18
C PRO A 160 20.39 -5.29 -5.36
N VAL A 161 19.54 -4.31 -5.08
CA VAL A 161 19.11 -3.36 -6.12
C VAL A 161 20.38 -2.65 -6.54
N ASP A 162 20.87 -2.96 -7.72
CA ASP A 162 21.91 -2.15 -8.32
C ASP A 162 21.33 -0.73 -8.45
N LEU A 163 21.90 0.21 -7.71
CA LEU A 163 21.43 1.60 -7.69
C LEU A 163 21.57 2.28 -9.06
N HIS A 164 22.30 1.63 -9.98
CA HIS A 164 22.55 2.10 -11.34
C HIS A 164 21.72 1.34 -12.40
N SER A 165 20.95 0.31 -12.02
CA SER A 165 20.06 -0.36 -12.98
C SER A 165 18.85 0.52 -13.31
N ASP A 166 18.38 0.45 -14.54
CA ASP A 166 17.12 1.06 -14.97
C ASP A 166 15.97 0.43 -14.20
N VAL A 167 15.49 1.12 -13.18
CA VAL A 167 14.36 0.67 -12.37
C VAL A 167 13.07 0.92 -13.16
N LEU A 168 12.31 -0.15 -13.40
CA LEU A 168 10.98 -0.02 -13.97
C LEU A 168 10.05 0.65 -12.95
N PHE A 169 9.59 1.84 -13.29
CA PHE A 169 8.58 2.52 -12.50
C PHE A 169 7.21 1.86 -12.70
N THR A 170 6.37 1.87 -11.68
CA THR A 170 5.00 1.35 -11.72
C THR A 170 4.24 1.81 -12.95
N GLY A 171 4.31 3.10 -13.28
CA GLY A 171 3.66 3.65 -14.47
C GLY A 171 4.20 3.11 -15.79
N THR A 172 5.47 2.68 -15.83
CA THR A 172 6.05 2.01 -17.00
C THR A 172 5.56 0.56 -17.09
N ILE A 173 5.55 -0.16 -15.98
CA ILE A 173 5.02 -1.54 -15.93
C ILE A 173 3.57 -1.57 -16.42
N VAL A 174 2.71 -0.71 -15.90
CA VAL A 174 1.29 -0.64 -16.30
C VAL A 174 1.15 -0.35 -17.80
N LYS A 175 1.93 0.61 -18.33
CA LYS A 175 1.90 0.93 -19.76
C LYS A 175 2.33 -0.25 -20.66
N GLU A 176 3.29 -1.04 -20.21
CA GLU A 176 3.69 -2.26 -20.94
C GLU A 176 2.59 -3.33 -20.84
N LEU A 177 2.03 -3.56 -19.64
CA LEU A 177 0.91 -4.48 -19.45
C LEU A 177 -0.30 -4.13 -20.32
N ASP A 178 -0.53 -2.83 -20.56
CA ASP A 178 -1.62 -2.35 -21.40
C ASP A 178 -1.45 -2.71 -22.88
N ARG A 179 -0.25 -3.04 -23.33
CA ARG A 179 0.05 -3.39 -24.71
C ARG A 179 -0.09 -4.87 -25.02
N PHE A 180 0.06 -5.73 -24.01
CA PHE A 180 0.04 -7.17 -24.22
C PHE A 180 -1.34 -7.67 -24.61
N GLN A 181 -1.37 -8.51 -25.64
CA GLN A 181 -2.59 -9.11 -26.15
C GLN A 181 -2.69 -10.60 -25.83
N SER A 182 -1.57 -11.22 -25.42
CA SER A 182 -1.52 -12.64 -25.09
C SER A 182 -0.87 -12.91 -23.74
N PRO A 183 -1.26 -14.00 -23.05
CA PRO A 183 -0.60 -14.45 -21.80
C PRO A 183 0.89 -14.76 -21.99
N GLU A 184 1.29 -15.19 -23.20
CA GLU A 184 2.68 -15.51 -23.53
C GLU A 184 3.56 -14.25 -23.51
N GLU A 185 3.06 -13.13 -24.06
CA GLU A 185 3.75 -11.82 -24.00
C GLU A 185 3.91 -11.36 -22.56
N LEU A 186 2.87 -11.48 -21.74
CA LEU A 186 2.92 -11.18 -20.32
C LEU A 186 4.00 -12.01 -19.62
N LEU A 187 3.98 -13.34 -19.78
CA LEU A 187 4.94 -14.23 -19.12
C LEU A 187 6.37 -13.99 -19.58
N ALA A 188 6.59 -13.71 -20.85
CA ALA A 188 7.91 -13.34 -21.39
C ALA A 188 8.43 -12.06 -20.75
N PHE A 189 7.60 -11.03 -20.64
CA PHE A 189 7.94 -9.77 -19.98
C PHE A 189 8.27 -9.96 -18.50
N LEU A 190 7.42 -10.72 -17.77
CA LEU A 190 7.64 -11.00 -16.33
C LEU A 190 8.92 -11.79 -16.11
N THR A 191 9.25 -12.71 -17.01
CA THR A 191 10.49 -13.50 -16.94
C THR A 191 11.71 -12.64 -17.17
N ALA A 192 11.70 -11.80 -18.21
CA ALA A 192 12.81 -10.91 -18.53
C ALA A 192 13.07 -9.86 -17.45
N ASN A 193 12.02 -9.46 -16.72
CA ASN A 193 12.07 -8.40 -15.72
C ASN A 193 11.85 -8.88 -14.28
N SER A 194 11.99 -10.19 -14.00
CA SER A 194 11.66 -10.77 -12.69
C SER A 194 12.41 -10.13 -11.52
N SER A 195 13.62 -9.63 -11.73
CA SER A 195 14.42 -8.89 -10.74
C SER A 195 13.84 -7.51 -10.38
N GLN A 196 12.93 -6.98 -11.20
CA GLN A 196 12.30 -5.67 -11.00
C GLN A 196 11.01 -5.75 -10.18
N PHE A 197 10.52 -6.95 -9.89
CA PHE A 197 9.31 -7.19 -9.11
C PHE A 197 9.64 -7.63 -7.67
N GLY A 198 8.68 -7.46 -6.77
CA GLY A 198 8.78 -7.91 -5.37
C GLY A 198 9.42 -6.88 -4.44
N TYR A 199 9.89 -5.75 -4.95
CA TYR A 199 10.40 -4.66 -4.14
C TYR A 199 9.27 -3.67 -3.80
N ASN A 200 8.64 -3.86 -2.66
CA ASN A 200 7.78 -2.82 -2.12
C ASN A 200 8.62 -1.55 -1.93
N ASN A 201 8.32 -0.52 -2.72
CA ASN A 201 8.98 0.79 -2.66
C ASN A 201 10.48 0.81 -3.06
N ALA A 202 10.92 0.06 -4.07
CA ALA A 202 12.31 0.12 -4.55
C ALA A 202 12.77 1.58 -4.83
N THR A 203 11.92 2.37 -5.46
CA THR A 203 12.15 3.80 -5.69
C THR A 203 12.27 4.57 -4.38
N ALA A 204 11.37 4.36 -3.43
CA ALA A 204 11.42 5.00 -2.11
C ALA A 204 12.68 4.57 -1.35
N LYS A 205 13.03 3.27 -1.36
CA LYS A 205 14.26 2.75 -0.77
C LYS A 205 15.50 3.40 -1.39
N LYS A 206 15.54 3.52 -2.73
CA LYS A 206 16.64 4.21 -3.44
C LYS A 206 16.78 5.65 -2.97
N TYR A 207 15.70 6.42 -2.95
CA TYR A 207 15.71 7.81 -2.49
C TYR A 207 16.06 7.93 -1.00
N ILE A 208 15.52 7.07 -0.15
CA ILE A 208 15.86 7.06 1.28
C ILE A 208 17.35 6.74 1.47
N CYS A 209 17.90 5.75 0.78
CA CYS A 209 19.34 5.43 0.84
C CYS A 209 20.20 6.57 0.31
N GLU A 210 19.77 7.26 -0.74
CA GLU A 210 20.50 8.41 -1.28
C GLU A 210 20.44 9.60 -0.32
N LEU A 211 19.27 9.93 0.21
CA LEU A 211 19.10 10.96 1.25
C LEU A 211 19.92 10.62 2.49
N TRP A 212 19.87 9.37 2.93
CA TRP A 212 20.65 8.91 4.07
C TRP A 212 22.15 9.08 3.84
N ARG A 213 22.65 8.73 2.65
CA ARG A 213 24.08 8.96 2.27
C ARG A 213 24.44 10.44 2.29
N ARG A 214 23.57 11.31 1.79
CA ARG A 214 23.78 12.77 1.82
C ARG A 214 23.76 13.33 3.23
N ILE A 215 22.99 12.76 4.15
CA ILE A 215 22.89 13.23 5.53
C ILE A 215 23.98 12.59 6.39
N ALA A 216 24.08 11.28 6.40
CA ALA A 216 24.85 10.48 7.34
C ALA A 216 26.11 9.83 6.74
N GLY A 217 26.40 10.00 5.45
CA GLY A 217 27.63 9.52 4.83
C GLY A 217 28.88 10.25 5.34
N GLU A 218 30.06 9.74 5.02
CA GLU A 218 31.38 10.26 5.47
C GLU A 218 31.54 11.78 5.35
N ASN A 219 31.00 12.36 4.29
CA ASN A 219 30.96 13.80 4.03
C ASN A 219 29.53 14.36 4.03
N GLY A 220 28.60 13.66 4.69
CA GLY A 220 27.20 14.06 4.76
C GLY A 220 26.99 15.31 5.62
N LEU A 221 25.84 15.95 5.42
CA LEU A 221 25.51 17.21 6.12
C LEU A 221 25.58 17.09 7.65
N ALA A 222 25.12 15.96 8.20
CA ALA A 222 25.17 15.73 9.66
C ALA A 222 26.62 15.64 10.16
N VAL A 223 27.51 14.98 9.40
CA VAL A 223 28.92 14.86 9.78
C VAL A 223 29.62 16.21 9.67
N GLN A 224 29.30 17.00 8.63
CA GLN A 224 29.85 18.35 8.49
C GLN A 224 29.38 19.25 9.62
N GLU A 225 28.11 19.22 9.99
CA GLU A 225 27.54 20.01 11.08
C GLU A 225 28.16 19.61 12.44
N LEU A 226 28.33 18.31 12.68
CA LEU A 226 28.99 17.81 13.89
C LEU A 226 30.47 18.25 13.97
N LYS A 227 31.20 18.19 12.87
CA LYS A 227 32.59 18.69 12.80
C LYS A 227 32.66 20.20 13.06
N HIS A 228 31.67 20.94 12.59
CA HIS A 228 31.57 22.38 12.83
C HIS A 228 31.27 22.72 14.31
N ARG A 229 30.34 22.00 14.94
CA ARG A 229 29.97 22.21 16.34
C ARG A 229 31.01 21.70 17.31
N TYR A 230 31.67 20.60 16.98
CA TYR A 230 32.63 19.89 17.85
C TYR A 230 33.98 19.66 17.15
N PRO A 231 34.74 20.72 16.84
CA PRO A 231 35.94 20.62 16.00
C PRO A 231 37.08 19.83 16.67
N LYS A 232 37.01 19.59 17.97
CA LYS A 232 38.04 18.87 18.74
C LYS A 232 37.76 17.39 18.90
N GLU A 233 36.62 16.91 18.48
CA GLU A 233 36.26 15.50 18.61
C GLU A 233 36.62 14.72 17.35
N THR A 234 37.35 13.64 17.53
CA THR A 234 37.63 12.68 16.46
C THR A 234 36.41 11.73 16.37
N PHE A 235 35.62 11.95 15.37
CA PHE A 235 34.45 11.08 15.13
C PHE A 235 34.94 9.82 14.40
N ALA A 236 35.12 8.72 15.16
CA ALA A 236 35.50 7.42 14.59
C ALA A 236 34.38 6.89 13.67
N GLU A 237 34.73 6.68 12.41
CA GLU A 237 33.79 6.38 11.32
C GLU A 237 33.10 5.01 11.40
N LYS A 238 33.55 4.12 12.28
CA LYS A 238 33.17 2.69 12.23
C LYS A 238 32.09 2.23 13.20
N SER A 239 31.57 3.07 14.08
CA SER A 239 30.64 2.58 15.14
C SER A 239 29.35 3.38 15.33
N ARG A 240 28.97 4.22 14.36
CA ARG A 240 27.76 5.03 14.52
C ARG A 240 26.57 4.32 13.97
N SER A 241 25.67 3.95 14.86
CA SER A 241 24.31 3.54 14.47
C SER A 241 23.55 4.75 13.90
N ALA A 242 22.56 4.50 13.06
CA ALA A 242 21.61 5.52 12.59
C ALA A 242 21.01 6.29 13.79
N TRP A 243 20.85 5.62 14.92
CA TRP A 243 20.35 6.16 16.18
C TRP A 243 21.29 7.20 16.80
N ASP A 244 22.58 6.95 16.82
CA ASP A 244 23.57 7.91 17.38
C ASP A 244 23.58 9.21 16.57
N ILE A 245 23.48 9.11 15.25
CA ILE A 245 23.40 10.28 14.35
C ILE A 245 22.09 11.05 14.61
N TYR A 246 20.98 10.34 14.73
CA TYR A 246 19.67 10.91 15.04
C TYR A 246 19.67 11.65 16.38
N ARG A 247 20.18 11.01 17.45
CA ARG A 247 20.32 11.63 18.78
C ARG A 247 21.15 12.92 18.73
N GLN A 248 22.24 12.92 17.99
CA GLN A 248 23.10 14.09 17.85
C GLN A 248 22.45 15.23 17.05
N ILE A 249 21.75 14.93 15.96
CA ILE A 249 21.05 15.94 15.16
C ILE A 249 19.97 16.64 15.97
N PHE A 250 19.21 15.90 16.77
CA PHE A 250 18.10 16.42 17.55
C PHE A 250 18.45 16.85 18.96
N GLY A 251 19.74 16.84 19.32
CA GLY A 251 20.18 17.26 20.67
C GLY A 251 19.77 16.32 21.78
N LEU A 252 19.49 15.02 21.47
CA LEU A 252 19.03 14.02 22.41
C LEU A 252 20.20 13.26 23.09
N LEU A 253 21.35 13.90 23.22
CA LEU A 253 22.57 13.26 23.77
C LEU A 253 22.40 12.83 25.24
N ASP A 254 21.60 13.54 26.01
CA ASP A 254 21.35 13.30 27.43
C ASP A 254 20.05 12.51 27.67
N PHE A 255 19.48 11.92 26.65
CA PHE A 255 18.25 11.16 26.77
C PHE A 255 18.51 9.81 27.45
N ASP A 256 18.06 9.68 28.69
CA ASP A 256 18.14 8.43 29.46
C ASP A 256 17.07 7.45 28.95
N GLU A 257 17.51 6.30 28.43
CA GLU A 257 16.63 5.24 27.97
C GLU A 257 15.68 4.71 29.04
N SER A 258 16.00 4.93 30.36
CA SER A 258 15.18 4.48 31.46
C SER A 258 13.88 5.26 31.66
N ASN A 259 13.79 6.48 31.10
CA ASN A 259 12.63 7.38 31.24
C ASN A 259 11.87 7.59 29.91
N GLY A 260 12.30 6.94 28.85
CA GLY A 260 11.79 7.19 27.53
C GLY A 260 10.57 6.37 27.13
N GLU A 261 9.52 6.99 26.69
CA GLU A 261 8.63 6.40 25.71
C GLU A 261 9.50 5.92 24.56
N LYS A 262 9.39 4.62 24.23
CA LYS A 262 10.18 3.97 23.18
C LYS A 262 9.92 4.68 21.86
N LEU A 263 10.77 5.60 21.46
CA LEU A 263 10.88 6.06 20.10
C LEU A 263 11.33 4.85 19.27
N TYR A 264 10.43 4.33 18.46
CA TYR A 264 10.71 3.16 17.63
C TYR A 264 11.88 3.48 16.71
N PRO A 265 12.96 2.70 16.74
CA PRO A 265 14.02 2.85 15.76
C PRO A 265 13.44 2.60 14.37
N ILE A 266 13.77 3.43 13.41
CA ILE A 266 13.56 3.13 11.99
C ILE A 266 14.54 2.00 11.69
N SER A 267 14.16 0.76 11.99
CA SER A 267 14.97 -0.40 11.68
C SER A 267 14.96 -0.58 10.17
N GLY A 268 16.14 -0.55 9.56
CA GLY A 268 16.34 -0.80 8.13
C GLY A 268 16.09 -2.25 7.69
N ASP A 269 15.54 -3.09 8.57
CA ASP A 269 15.29 -4.52 8.35
C ASP A 269 13.81 -4.85 8.58
N ARG A 270 12.96 -4.37 7.69
CA ARG A 270 11.64 -4.98 7.44
C ARG A 270 11.22 -4.80 5.99
#